data_fbeceb0ff58642b81d333d208ba2f799
#
_entry.id   fbeceb0ff58642b81d333d208ba2f799
#
_cell.length_a   1.000
_cell.length_b   1.000
_cell.length_c   1.000
_cell.angle_alpha   90.00
_cell.angle_beta   90.00
_cell.angle_gamma   90.00
#
_symmetry.space_group_name_H-M   'P 1'
#
loop_
_entity.id
_entity.type
_entity.pdbx_description
1 polymer ?
#
loop_
_entity_poly.entity_id
_entity_poly.type
_entity_poly.pdbx_seq_one_letter_code
_entity_poly.pdbx_strand_id
1 'polypeptide(L)'
;MFLKRKTNHRIRKFWADSVRFHGKSCSILALGVRVCDTALNKLHLSAPEQERLVCVSEYVGCCTDAIQVCLHCTAGKKHLLYYKTGRLIFTIYDLYSKNSVRICAKPEITEALRKLTPERILSMPEEALFYFEEAHPLTERTQKRVCRACDAPPEGVPYRDAGVQDSPEQFRKFDLSENDACRVTRRRK
;
A
#
# COMPACT_ATOMS: atom_id res chain seq x y z
N MET A 1 -22.14 24.52 -5.25
CA MET A 1 -21.80 23.99 -6.59
C MET A 1 -20.45 23.31 -6.47
N PHE A 2 -20.39 21.99 -6.19
CA PHE A 2 -19.12 21.26 -6.04
C PHE A 2 -18.58 20.97 -7.44
N LEU A 3 -17.52 21.69 -7.83
CA LEU A 3 -16.74 21.39 -9.01
C LEU A 3 -16.26 19.92 -8.92
N LYS A 4 -16.79 19.04 -9.78
CA LYS A 4 -16.23 17.71 -10.02
C LYS A 4 -14.77 17.88 -10.49
N ARG A 5 -13.81 17.82 -9.56
CA ARG A 5 -12.39 17.74 -9.94
C ARG A 5 -12.25 16.53 -10.86
N LYS A 6 -11.87 16.76 -12.11
CA LYS A 6 -11.59 15.68 -13.07
C LYS A 6 -10.49 14.82 -12.45
N THR A 7 -10.80 13.56 -12.18
CA THR A 7 -9.81 12.59 -11.71
C THR A 7 -8.62 12.60 -12.66
N ASN A 8 -7.43 12.80 -12.13
CA ASN A 8 -6.18 12.85 -12.87
C ASN A 8 -6.00 11.56 -13.70
N HIS A 9 -5.42 11.64 -14.90
CA HIS A 9 -5.15 10.49 -15.77
C HIS A 9 -4.36 9.39 -15.04
N ARG A 10 -3.38 9.75 -14.20
CA ARG A 10 -2.59 8.80 -13.40
C ARG A 10 -3.46 8.03 -12.42
N ILE A 11 -4.34 8.68 -11.69
CA ILE A 11 -5.26 8.03 -10.75
C ILE A 11 -6.17 7.04 -11.49
N ARG A 12 -6.67 7.37 -12.67
CA ARG A 12 -7.53 6.46 -13.46
C ARG A 12 -6.75 5.22 -13.91
N LYS A 13 -5.52 5.40 -14.38
CA LYS A 13 -4.65 4.27 -14.76
C LYS A 13 -4.37 3.38 -13.56
N PHE A 14 -3.93 3.97 -12.44
CA PHE A 14 -3.65 3.25 -11.20
C PHE A 14 -4.87 2.48 -10.69
N TRP A 15 -6.05 3.10 -10.75
CA TRP A 15 -7.29 2.46 -10.37
C TRP A 15 -7.61 1.23 -11.24
N ALA A 16 -7.53 1.38 -12.55
CA ALA A 16 -7.81 0.28 -13.49
C ALA A 16 -6.85 -0.90 -13.27
N ASP A 17 -5.56 -0.62 -13.13
CA ASP A 17 -4.54 -1.65 -12.90
C ASP A 17 -4.71 -2.31 -11.53
N SER A 18 -5.03 -1.53 -10.48
CA SER A 18 -5.27 -2.05 -9.13
C SER A 18 -6.51 -2.94 -9.06
N VAL A 19 -7.62 -2.54 -9.70
CA VAL A 19 -8.84 -3.37 -9.74
C VAL A 19 -8.58 -4.68 -10.48
N ARG A 20 -7.83 -4.64 -11.58
CA ARG A 20 -7.46 -5.86 -12.33
C ARG A 20 -6.65 -6.82 -11.47
N PHE A 21 -5.69 -6.31 -10.70
CA PHE A 21 -4.84 -7.10 -9.82
C PHE A 21 -5.63 -7.64 -8.61
N HIS A 22 -6.39 -6.78 -7.95
CA HIS A 22 -7.14 -7.11 -6.74
C HIS A 22 -8.39 -7.96 -7.01
N GLY A 23 -8.89 -7.98 -8.26
CA GLY A 23 -10.05 -8.76 -8.69
C GLY A 23 -11.42 -8.13 -8.41
N LYS A 24 -11.47 -6.99 -7.69
CA LYS A 24 -12.71 -6.25 -7.40
C LYS A 24 -12.45 -4.78 -7.08
N SER A 25 -13.49 -3.94 -7.18
CA SER A 25 -13.44 -2.57 -6.69
C SER A 25 -13.82 -2.52 -5.20
N CYS A 26 -13.08 -1.75 -4.40
CA CYS A 26 -13.47 -1.44 -3.02
C CYS A 26 -12.86 -0.12 -2.55
N SER A 27 -13.45 0.46 -1.51
CA SER A 27 -13.04 1.77 -0.97
C SER A 27 -11.61 1.75 -0.41
N ILE A 28 -11.21 0.65 0.22
CA ILE A 28 -9.86 0.50 0.77
C ILE A 28 -8.82 0.44 -0.36
N LEU A 29 -9.11 -0.23 -1.48
CA LEU A 29 -8.25 -0.24 -2.66
C LEU A 29 -8.12 1.17 -3.26
N ALA A 30 -9.24 1.90 -3.36
CA ALA A 30 -9.25 3.28 -3.83
C ALA A 30 -8.41 4.22 -2.95
N LEU A 31 -8.44 4.02 -1.62
CA LEU A 31 -7.57 4.75 -0.71
C LEU A 31 -6.09 4.43 -0.98
N GLY A 32 -5.75 3.17 -1.22
CA GLY A 32 -4.39 2.77 -1.60
C GLY A 32 -3.90 3.43 -2.88
N VAL A 33 -4.75 3.53 -3.91
CA VAL A 33 -4.44 4.28 -5.15
C VAL A 33 -4.15 5.75 -4.85
N ARG A 34 -4.94 6.36 -3.95
CA ARG A 34 -4.74 7.75 -3.54
C ARG A 34 -3.44 7.94 -2.74
N VAL A 35 -3.09 6.97 -1.88
CA VAL A 35 -1.78 6.95 -1.20
C VAL A 35 -0.64 6.96 -2.23
N CYS A 36 -0.73 6.14 -3.28
CA CYS A 36 0.29 6.06 -4.32
C CYS A 36 0.43 7.37 -5.10
N ASP A 37 -0.69 7.98 -5.50
CA ASP A 37 -0.68 9.27 -6.21
C ASP A 37 -0.10 10.38 -5.34
N THR A 38 -0.50 10.46 -4.07
CA THR A 38 0.03 11.40 -3.08
C THR A 38 1.53 11.21 -2.86
N ALA A 39 1.98 9.95 -2.70
CA ALA A 39 3.40 9.66 -2.49
C ALA A 39 4.28 10.18 -3.66
N LEU A 40 3.87 9.90 -4.90
CA LEU A 40 4.60 10.38 -6.07
C LEU A 40 4.63 11.91 -6.13
N ASN A 41 3.52 12.59 -5.83
CA ASN A 41 3.47 14.06 -5.80
C ASN A 41 4.41 14.63 -4.73
N LYS A 42 4.41 14.09 -3.51
CA LYS A 42 5.26 14.57 -2.40
C LYS A 42 6.74 14.28 -2.61
N LEU A 43 7.06 13.18 -3.27
CA LEU A 43 8.44 12.83 -3.65
C LEU A 43 8.90 13.48 -4.98
N HIS A 44 8.02 14.28 -5.61
CA HIS A 44 8.29 14.94 -6.90
C HIS A 44 8.63 13.95 -8.03
N LEU A 45 7.95 12.79 -8.04
CA LEU A 45 8.14 11.76 -9.05
C LEU A 45 6.98 11.76 -10.04
N SER A 46 7.29 11.77 -11.33
CA SER A 46 6.28 11.69 -12.41
C SER A 46 5.67 10.30 -12.53
N ALA A 47 6.49 9.26 -12.34
CA ALA A 47 6.13 7.86 -12.42
C ALA A 47 6.97 7.03 -11.44
N PRO A 48 6.49 5.85 -11.02
CA PRO A 48 7.31 4.93 -10.24
C PRO A 48 8.38 4.32 -11.14
N GLU A 49 9.63 4.41 -10.71
CA GLU A 49 10.73 3.67 -11.30
C GLU A 49 10.90 2.34 -10.56
N GLN A 50 11.29 1.30 -11.31
CA GLN A 50 11.53 -0.01 -10.70
C GLN A 50 12.66 0.08 -9.67
N GLU A 51 12.47 -0.60 -8.54
CA GLU A 51 13.45 -0.74 -7.46
C GLU A 51 13.86 0.56 -6.74
N ARG A 52 13.23 1.68 -7.09
CA ARG A 52 13.51 2.97 -6.49
C ARG A 52 12.79 3.17 -5.16
N LEU A 53 11.55 2.71 -5.06
CA LEU A 53 10.69 2.97 -3.91
C LEU A 53 10.59 1.76 -2.98
N VAL A 54 10.54 2.04 -1.68
CA VAL A 54 10.23 1.08 -0.62
C VAL A 54 9.07 1.62 0.20
N CYS A 55 8.09 0.78 0.47
CA CYS A 55 6.95 1.11 1.32
C CYS A 55 7.01 0.31 2.62
N VAL A 56 6.90 1.01 3.75
CA VAL A 56 6.57 0.41 5.05
C VAL A 56 5.10 0.68 5.32
N SER A 57 4.29 -0.37 5.31
CA SER A 57 2.85 -0.30 5.58
C SER A 57 2.56 -0.73 7.02
N GLU A 58 1.79 0.07 7.74
CA GLU A 58 1.27 -0.30 9.06
C GLU A 58 -0.05 -1.07 9.00
N TYR A 59 -0.60 -1.20 7.80
CA TYR A 59 -1.84 -1.88 7.49
C TYR A 59 -1.62 -3.03 6.51
N VAL A 60 -2.29 -4.15 6.73
CA VAL A 60 -2.31 -5.31 5.81
C VAL A 60 -3.71 -5.42 5.23
N GLY A 61 -3.85 -5.29 3.92
CA GLY A 61 -5.16 -5.39 3.23
C GLY A 61 -5.15 -4.73 1.86
N CYS A 62 -6.33 -4.43 1.32
CA CYS A 62 -6.52 -4.00 -0.06
C CYS A 62 -5.66 -2.80 -0.51
N CYS A 63 -5.32 -1.86 0.39
CA CYS A 63 -4.40 -0.75 0.07
C CYS A 63 -3.04 -1.26 -0.42
N THR A 64 -2.55 -2.37 0.15
CA THR A 64 -1.21 -2.88 -0.20
C THR A 64 -1.16 -3.47 -1.59
N ASP A 65 -2.28 -3.94 -2.14
CA ASP A 65 -2.36 -4.37 -3.53
C ASP A 65 -2.18 -3.19 -4.48
N ALA A 66 -2.81 -2.06 -4.19
CA ALA A 66 -2.58 -0.83 -4.95
C ALA A 66 -1.10 -0.37 -4.86
N ILE A 67 -0.48 -0.45 -3.70
CA ILE A 67 0.94 -0.09 -3.50
C ILE A 67 1.85 -0.99 -4.37
N GLN A 68 1.58 -2.29 -4.39
CA GLN A 68 2.35 -3.22 -5.22
C GLN A 68 2.26 -2.89 -6.71
N VAL A 69 1.06 -2.60 -7.18
CA VAL A 69 0.78 -2.32 -8.59
C VAL A 69 1.26 -0.92 -9.00
N CYS A 70 0.94 0.09 -8.19
CA CYS A 70 1.13 1.49 -8.58
C CYS A 70 2.54 2.01 -8.28
N LEU A 71 3.20 1.50 -7.25
CA LEU A 71 4.55 1.95 -6.85
C LEU A 71 5.63 0.90 -7.11
N HIS A 72 5.25 -0.27 -7.62
CA HIS A 72 6.14 -1.43 -7.79
C HIS A 72 6.84 -1.89 -6.50
N CYS A 73 6.31 -1.48 -5.34
CA CYS A 73 6.76 -1.96 -4.04
C CYS A 73 6.13 -3.32 -3.76
N THR A 74 6.70 -4.40 -4.32
CA THR A 74 6.13 -5.74 -4.16
C THR A 74 6.69 -6.46 -2.94
N ALA A 75 5.86 -7.34 -2.35
CA ALA A 75 6.27 -8.18 -1.23
C ALA A 75 7.40 -9.16 -1.64
N GLY A 76 7.36 -9.72 -2.86
CA GLY A 76 8.38 -10.62 -3.38
C GLY A 76 9.77 -9.99 -3.48
N LYS A 77 9.85 -8.72 -3.87
CA LYS A 77 11.10 -7.94 -3.87
C LYS A 77 11.50 -7.41 -2.49
N LYS A 78 10.71 -7.65 -1.46
CA LYS A 78 10.86 -7.07 -0.11
C LYS A 78 10.91 -5.53 -0.11
N HIS A 79 10.30 -4.90 -1.11
CA HIS A 79 10.08 -3.46 -1.18
C HIS A 79 8.75 -3.04 -0.53
N LEU A 80 7.87 -3.99 -0.19
CA LEU A 80 6.72 -3.80 0.69
C LEU A 80 7.01 -4.49 2.01
N LEU A 81 7.19 -3.68 3.05
CA LEU A 81 7.50 -4.13 4.40
C LEU A 81 6.28 -3.85 5.29
N TYR A 82 6.03 -4.72 6.26
CA TYR A 82 4.91 -4.58 7.17
C TYR A 82 5.36 -4.28 8.59
N TYR A 83 4.78 -3.21 9.17
CA TYR A 83 4.87 -2.92 10.59
C TYR A 83 3.46 -2.92 11.18
N LYS A 84 2.95 -4.10 11.49
CA LYS A 84 1.52 -4.39 11.75
C LYS A 84 1.00 -3.69 13.01
N THR A 85 0.50 -2.47 12.87
CA THR A 85 -0.23 -1.73 13.94
C THR A 85 -1.73 -1.68 13.68
N GLY A 86 -2.18 -2.10 12.49
CA GLY A 86 -3.57 -2.00 12.05
C GLY A 86 -3.99 -0.61 11.57
N ARG A 87 -3.09 0.38 11.61
CA ARG A 87 -3.38 1.76 11.19
C ARG A 87 -3.17 1.95 9.70
N LEU A 88 -4.03 2.72 9.04
CA LEU A 88 -3.90 3.08 7.63
C LEU A 88 -2.80 4.15 7.45
N ILE A 89 -1.56 3.74 7.70
CA ILE A 89 -0.36 4.56 7.63
C ILE A 89 0.66 3.88 6.72
N PHE A 90 1.24 4.68 5.82
CA PHE A 90 2.15 4.22 4.79
C PHE A 90 3.34 5.16 4.71
N THR A 91 4.55 4.64 4.91
CA THR A 91 5.78 5.41 4.75
C THR A 91 6.47 4.95 3.48
N ILE A 92 6.64 5.87 2.52
CA ILE A 92 7.28 5.60 1.24
C ILE A 92 8.65 6.29 1.23
N TYR A 93 9.67 5.51 0.95
CA TYR A 93 11.07 5.94 0.87
C TYR A 93 11.54 5.93 -0.58
N ASP A 94 12.17 7.00 -1.01
CA ASP A 94 12.92 7.05 -2.25
C ASP A 94 14.39 6.71 -1.96
N LEU A 95 14.84 5.57 -2.44
CA LEU A 95 16.19 5.07 -2.17
C LEU A 95 17.28 5.93 -2.84
N TYR A 96 16.94 6.68 -3.90
CA TYR A 96 17.89 7.50 -4.63
C TYR A 96 18.07 8.88 -3.99
N SER A 97 16.97 9.62 -3.82
CA SER A 97 17.03 10.95 -3.20
C SER A 97 17.17 10.93 -1.69
N LYS A 98 16.96 9.78 -1.04
CA LYS A 98 16.86 9.58 0.41
C LYS A 98 15.67 10.32 1.04
N ASN A 99 14.80 10.89 0.25
CA ASN A 99 13.58 11.51 0.72
C ASN A 99 12.55 10.44 1.11
N SER A 100 11.63 10.84 1.97
CA SER A 100 10.54 9.96 2.39
C SER A 100 9.29 10.78 2.69
N VAL A 101 8.13 10.10 2.62
CA VAL A 101 6.85 10.66 3.02
C VAL A 101 6.09 9.66 3.85
N ARG A 102 5.57 10.10 4.99
CA ARG A 102 4.69 9.32 5.85
C ARG A 102 3.27 9.83 5.71
N ILE A 103 2.41 9.02 5.13
CA ILE A 103 1.03 9.33 4.76
C ILE A 103 0.10 8.60 5.72
N CYS A 104 -0.71 9.34 6.45
CA CYS A 104 -1.64 8.83 7.44
C CYS A 104 -3.07 9.13 6.98
N ALA A 105 -3.92 8.11 6.88
CA ALA A 105 -5.34 8.34 6.65
C ALA A 105 -5.95 9.03 7.88
N LYS A 106 -6.80 10.04 7.63
CA LYS A 106 -7.49 10.74 8.72
C LYS A 106 -8.45 9.81 9.45
N PRO A 107 -8.63 9.94 10.77
CA PRO A 107 -9.55 9.12 11.55
C PRO A 107 -10.95 9.09 10.95
N GLU A 108 -11.48 10.26 10.53
CA GLU A 108 -12.81 10.40 9.94
C GLU A 108 -12.95 9.60 8.64
N ILE A 109 -11.88 9.52 7.86
CA ILE A 109 -11.84 8.70 6.63
C ILE A 109 -11.83 7.22 7.00
N THR A 110 -11.01 6.82 7.96
CA THR A 110 -10.94 5.43 8.42
C THR A 110 -12.29 4.92 8.89
N GLU A 111 -13.01 5.70 9.67
CA GLU A 111 -14.36 5.39 10.16
C GLU A 111 -15.41 5.38 9.03
N ALA A 112 -15.27 6.27 8.07
CA ALA A 112 -16.21 6.41 6.96
C ALA A 112 -15.96 5.42 5.79
N LEU A 113 -14.83 4.71 5.75
CA LEU A 113 -14.43 3.87 4.60
C LEU A 113 -15.51 2.86 4.18
N ARG A 114 -16.27 2.32 5.13
CA ARG A 114 -17.35 1.36 4.82
C ARG A 114 -18.57 2.02 4.14
N LYS A 115 -18.71 3.34 4.29
CA LYS A 115 -19.83 4.13 3.76
C LYS A 115 -19.46 4.90 2.49
N LEU A 116 -18.17 5.10 2.24
CA LEU A 116 -17.68 5.81 1.06
C LEU A 116 -17.55 4.87 -0.13
N THR A 117 -17.94 5.36 -1.32
CA THR A 117 -17.71 4.63 -2.56
C THR A 117 -16.27 4.84 -3.06
N PRO A 118 -15.73 3.91 -3.87
CA PRO A 118 -14.41 4.08 -4.49
C PRO A 118 -14.31 5.39 -5.27
N GLU A 119 -15.32 5.74 -6.05
CA GLU A 119 -15.35 6.95 -6.90
C GLU A 119 -15.27 8.20 -6.05
N ARG A 120 -15.92 8.19 -4.88
CA ARG A 120 -15.87 9.31 -3.94
C ARG A 120 -14.46 9.51 -3.43
N ILE A 121 -13.79 8.43 -2.99
CA ILE A 121 -12.42 8.48 -2.48
C ILE A 121 -11.44 8.94 -3.57
N LEU A 122 -11.58 8.40 -4.80
CA LEU A 122 -10.72 8.79 -5.92
C LEU A 122 -10.85 10.27 -6.30
N SER A 123 -12.01 10.89 -6.06
CA SER A 123 -12.28 12.30 -6.38
C SER A 123 -12.05 13.29 -5.23
N MET A 124 -11.85 12.81 -3.99
CA MET A 124 -11.62 13.69 -2.84
C MET A 124 -10.26 14.41 -2.95
N PRO A 125 -10.16 15.63 -2.43
CA PRO A 125 -8.86 16.31 -2.32
C PRO A 125 -7.96 15.58 -1.33
N GLU A 126 -6.64 15.69 -1.52
CA GLU A 126 -5.63 15.03 -0.68
C GLU A 126 -5.79 15.40 0.79
N GLU A 127 -6.01 16.68 1.05
CA GLU A 127 -6.14 17.26 2.39
C GLU A 127 -7.38 16.74 3.15
N ALA A 128 -8.37 16.23 2.41
CA ALA A 128 -9.54 15.61 3.04
C ALA A 128 -9.29 14.14 3.40
N LEU A 129 -8.34 13.48 2.75
CA LEU A 129 -8.03 12.06 2.95
C LEU A 129 -6.92 11.86 3.98
N PHE A 130 -5.87 12.70 3.94
CA PHE A 130 -4.61 12.42 4.60
C PHE A 130 -4.13 13.59 5.45
N TYR A 131 -3.34 13.26 6.45
CA TYR A 131 -2.37 14.13 7.09
C TYR A 131 -0.98 13.49 6.97
N PHE A 132 0.06 14.27 7.24
CA PHE A 132 1.45 13.87 7.07
C PHE A 132 2.18 13.97 8.39
N GLU A 133 3.01 12.98 8.67
CA GLU A 133 3.91 12.96 9.82
C GLU A 133 5.35 12.95 9.33
N GLU A 134 6.27 13.29 10.21
CA GLU A 134 7.69 13.10 9.95
C GLU A 134 7.99 11.60 9.78
N ALA A 135 8.69 11.27 8.72
CA ALA A 135 9.09 9.90 8.46
C ALA A 135 10.39 9.60 9.20
N HIS A 136 10.38 8.54 10.02
CA HIS A 136 11.60 8.05 10.62
C HIS A 136 12.57 7.55 9.53
N PRO A 137 13.90 7.74 9.70
CA PRO A 137 14.87 7.24 8.75
C PRO A 137 14.73 5.73 8.53
N LEU A 138 14.93 5.29 7.29
CA LEU A 138 14.99 3.87 6.98
C LEU A 138 16.22 3.27 7.69
N THR A 139 16.01 2.44 8.71
CA THR A 139 17.12 1.89 9.49
C THR A 139 17.98 0.97 8.62
N GLU A 140 19.28 0.84 8.96
CA GLU A 140 20.18 -0.12 8.29
C GLU A 140 19.62 -1.55 8.29
N ARG A 141 18.93 -1.95 9.35
CA ARG A 141 18.27 -3.27 9.44
C ARG A 141 17.19 -3.42 8.39
N THR A 142 16.38 -2.38 8.16
CA THR A 142 15.34 -2.34 7.14
C THR A 142 15.97 -2.28 5.75
N GLN A 143 17.01 -1.46 5.56
CA GLN A 143 17.77 -1.39 4.31
C GLN A 143 18.44 -2.73 3.96
N LYS A 144 19.09 -3.38 4.93
CA LYS A 144 19.70 -4.71 4.71
C LYS A 144 18.67 -5.77 4.35
N ARG A 145 17.44 -5.71 4.89
CA ARG A 145 16.34 -6.59 4.47
C ARG A 145 15.91 -6.33 3.03
N VAL A 146 15.85 -5.08 2.61
CA VAL A 146 15.51 -4.69 1.24
C VAL A 146 16.63 -5.10 0.26
N CYS A 147 17.89 -4.78 0.58
CA CYS A 147 19.02 -5.10 -0.28
C CYS A 147 19.28 -6.62 -0.45
N ARG A 148 19.12 -7.41 0.62
CA ARG A 148 19.27 -8.89 0.53
C ARG A 148 18.22 -9.56 -0.35
N ALA A 149 17.15 -8.87 -0.71
CA ALA A 149 16.16 -9.38 -1.65
C ALA A 149 16.59 -9.24 -3.12
N CYS A 150 17.52 -8.32 -3.40
CA CYS A 150 18.10 -8.15 -4.73
C CYS A 150 19.24 -9.18 -4.99
N ASP A 151 19.81 -9.73 -3.91
CA ASP A 151 20.73 -10.87 -4.04
C ASP A 151 19.87 -12.10 -4.34
N ALA A 152 19.97 -12.63 -5.56
CA ALA A 152 19.32 -13.88 -5.92
C ALA A 152 19.72 -14.95 -4.88
N PRO A 153 18.79 -15.78 -4.38
CA PRO A 153 19.15 -16.86 -3.49
C PRO A 153 20.19 -17.71 -4.20
N PRO A 154 21.24 -18.19 -3.49
CA PRO A 154 22.22 -19.05 -4.09
C PRO A 154 21.53 -20.24 -4.77
N GLU A 155 21.95 -20.58 -5.98
CA GLU A 155 21.37 -21.67 -6.76
C GLU A 155 21.29 -22.94 -5.89
N GLY A 156 20.10 -23.51 -5.76
CA GLY A 156 19.86 -24.75 -5.02
C GLY A 156 19.31 -24.59 -3.61
N VAL A 157 19.07 -23.36 -3.10
CA VAL A 157 18.37 -23.16 -1.81
C VAL A 157 16.86 -23.14 -2.07
N PRO A 158 16.07 -24.09 -1.51
CA PRO A 158 14.62 -24.07 -1.63
C PRO A 158 14.08 -22.74 -1.07
N TYR A 159 13.08 -22.16 -1.72
CA TYR A 159 12.44 -20.89 -1.35
C TYR A 159 12.02 -20.84 0.15
N ARG A 160 11.82 -21.98 0.80
CA ARG A 160 11.52 -22.12 2.22
C ARG A 160 12.64 -21.66 3.15
N ASP A 161 13.89 -21.69 2.69
CA ASP A 161 15.07 -21.46 3.56
C ASP A 161 15.63 -20.04 3.45
N ALA A 162 15.02 -19.16 2.65
CA ALA A 162 15.41 -17.75 2.53
C ALA A 162 15.01 -16.91 3.78
N GLY A 163 15.12 -17.49 4.98
CA GLY A 163 15.05 -16.76 6.24
C GLY A 163 13.66 -16.24 6.66
N VAL A 164 12.59 -16.79 6.10
CA VAL A 164 11.23 -16.65 6.64
C VAL A 164 11.03 -17.77 7.66
N GLN A 165 11.49 -17.55 8.86
CA GLN A 165 11.04 -18.30 10.04
C GLN A 165 9.64 -17.80 10.45
N ASP A 166 8.69 -17.85 9.54
CA ASP A 166 7.29 -17.74 9.88
C ASP A 166 6.75 -19.17 9.96
N SER A 167 6.61 -19.68 11.18
CA SER A 167 5.98 -20.96 11.41
C SER A 167 4.56 -20.94 10.83
N PRO A 168 4.05 -22.09 10.32
CA PRO A 168 2.65 -22.20 9.87
C PRO A 168 1.62 -21.76 10.91
N GLU A 169 1.99 -21.71 12.19
CA GLU A 169 1.16 -21.19 13.28
C GLU A 169 0.93 -19.67 13.23
N GLN A 170 1.86 -18.90 12.66
CA GLN A 170 1.64 -17.45 12.51
C GLN A 170 0.58 -17.15 11.44
N PHE A 171 0.42 -18.01 10.44
CA PHE A 171 -0.67 -17.89 9.46
C PHE A 171 -2.04 -18.29 10.04
N ARG A 172 -2.10 -19.18 11.05
CA ARG A 172 -3.35 -19.56 11.71
C ARG A 172 -3.91 -18.49 12.64
N LYS A 173 -3.09 -17.55 13.10
CA LYS A 173 -3.53 -16.39 13.89
C LYS A 173 -4.02 -15.21 13.05
N PHE A 174 -4.08 -15.35 11.74
CA PHE A 174 -4.81 -14.44 10.86
C PHE A 174 -6.31 -14.79 11.00
N ASP A 175 -6.91 -14.38 12.10
CA ASP A 175 -8.35 -14.39 12.22
C ASP A 175 -8.92 -13.34 11.27
N LEU A 176 -9.41 -13.83 10.13
CA LEU A 176 -10.10 -13.02 9.13
C LEU A 176 -11.42 -12.44 9.67
N SER A 177 -11.85 -12.84 10.88
CA SER A 177 -13.11 -12.40 11.48
C SER A 177 -13.07 -10.96 11.97
N GLU A 178 -11.90 -10.42 12.34
CA GLU A 178 -11.80 -9.04 12.86
C GLU A 178 -11.58 -7.98 11.78
N ASN A 179 -11.28 -8.36 10.52
CA ASN A 179 -11.11 -7.43 9.39
C ASN A 179 -12.31 -7.44 8.42
N ASP A 180 -13.51 -7.41 8.97
CA ASP A 180 -14.80 -7.46 8.24
C ASP A 180 -15.10 -6.25 7.32
N ALA A 181 -14.13 -5.43 7.00
CA ALA A 181 -14.31 -4.33 6.05
C ALA A 181 -14.54 -4.80 4.60
N CYS A 182 -14.39 -6.11 4.32
CA CYS A 182 -14.47 -6.69 2.97
C CYS A 182 -15.39 -7.90 2.86
N ARG A 183 -16.41 -8.06 3.71
CA ARG A 183 -17.42 -9.13 3.53
C ARG A 183 -18.19 -8.92 2.24
N VAL A 184 -17.91 -9.75 1.27
CA VAL A 184 -18.73 -9.95 0.08
C VAL A 184 -20.03 -10.60 0.53
N THR A 185 -21.17 -9.92 0.36
CA THR A 185 -22.48 -10.55 0.39
C THR A 185 -22.56 -11.52 -0.79
N ARG A 186 -22.29 -12.79 -0.57
CA ARG A 186 -22.70 -13.85 -1.50
C ARG A 186 -24.22 -13.88 -1.50
N ARG A 187 -24.86 -13.25 -2.49
CA ARG A 187 -26.25 -13.59 -2.84
C ARG A 187 -26.22 -15.01 -3.40
N ARG A 188 -26.77 -15.95 -2.67
CA ARG A 188 -27.17 -17.24 -3.23
C ARG A 188 -28.28 -16.97 -4.25
N LYS A 189 -28.11 -17.48 -5.46
CA LYS A 189 -29.22 -17.80 -6.34
C LYS A 189 -29.82 -19.12 -5.92
#